data_92a4d1f8bb43f738ad0ee879e8f7f226
#
_entry.id   92a4d1f8bb43f738ad0ee879e8f7f226
#
_cell.length_a   1.000
_cell.length_b   1.000
_cell.length_c   1.000
_cell.angle_alpha   90.00
_cell.angle_beta   90.00
_cell.angle_gamma   90.00
#
_symmetry.space_group_name_H-M   'P 1'
#
loop_
_entity.id
_entity.type
_entity.pdbx_description
1 polymer ?
#
loop_
_entity_poly.entity_id
_entity_poly.type
_entity_poly.pdbx_seq_one_letter_code
_entity_poly.pdbx_strand_id
1 'polypeptide(L)'
;MIMKLVTSIALIASLLYFFLGTGVTAAPPENPPITNQVFFDIEEDGEPIGRITIGLFGTVVPKTVENFRQLAISTDPKFGYTGSIFHRVIPKFMLQGGDYETGQGYGGKSIYGGKFDDENFELKHDRKYRLSMANSGKNTNGSQFFITTVLTKWLDNAHVVFGEVIDGFNVVDYIENVKTSRGDRPLKEIKIVKSGEIPVENTAVTSAVESTEEENTITETPKQIVDDEVVKDEL
;
A
#
# COMPACT_ATOMS: atom_id res chain seq x y z
N MET A 1 -38.86 -56.47 8.45
CA MET A 1 -38.07 -56.00 7.28
C MET A 1 -38.23 -54.51 7.03
N ILE A 2 -39.39 -53.93 7.29
CA ILE A 2 -39.67 -52.50 7.08
C ILE A 2 -38.91 -51.59 8.06
N MET A 3 -38.72 -52.02 9.33
CA MET A 3 -38.04 -51.19 10.37
C MET A 3 -36.54 -50.96 10.14
N LYS A 4 -35.83 -51.90 9.45
CA LYS A 4 -34.43 -51.74 9.09
C LYS A 4 -34.22 -50.82 7.89
N LEU A 5 -35.21 -50.63 7.04
CA LEU A 5 -35.15 -49.76 5.87
C LEU A 5 -35.29 -48.28 6.27
N VAL A 6 -36.15 -47.97 7.27
CA VAL A 6 -36.40 -46.63 7.74
C VAL A 6 -35.16 -46.04 8.45
N THR A 7 -34.44 -46.87 9.23
CA THR A 7 -33.21 -46.44 9.91
C THR A 7 -32.04 -46.14 8.94
N SER A 8 -31.94 -46.88 7.83
CA SER A 8 -30.91 -46.64 6.81
C SER A 8 -31.17 -45.38 6.00
N ILE A 9 -32.43 -45.05 5.70
CA ILE A 9 -32.79 -43.81 4.97
C ILE A 9 -32.55 -42.57 5.86
N ALA A 10 -32.86 -42.67 7.16
CA ALA A 10 -32.59 -41.55 8.10
C ALA A 10 -31.08 -41.28 8.28
N LEU A 11 -30.21 -42.31 8.26
CA LEU A 11 -28.78 -42.14 8.36
C LEU A 11 -28.16 -41.52 7.09
N ILE A 12 -28.65 -41.87 5.92
CA ILE A 12 -28.20 -41.30 4.65
C ILE A 12 -28.66 -39.84 4.52
N ALA A 13 -29.87 -39.50 4.96
CA ALA A 13 -30.34 -38.11 4.95
C ALA A 13 -29.54 -37.22 5.91
N SER A 14 -29.15 -37.72 7.09
CA SER A 14 -28.32 -36.96 8.02
C SER A 14 -26.88 -36.76 7.54
N LEU A 15 -26.31 -37.72 6.80
CA LEU A 15 -24.99 -37.56 6.17
C LEU A 15 -25.02 -36.54 5.01
N LEU A 16 -26.09 -36.50 4.21
CA LEU A 16 -26.26 -35.52 3.14
C LEU A 16 -26.42 -34.09 3.67
N TYR A 17 -27.09 -33.92 4.84
CA TYR A 17 -27.26 -32.60 5.46
C TYR A 17 -25.95 -32.04 6.03
N PHE A 18 -25.00 -32.90 6.43
CA PHE A 18 -23.69 -32.47 6.94
C PHE A 18 -22.73 -31.99 5.85
N PHE A 19 -22.92 -32.43 4.59
CA PHE A 19 -22.10 -32.01 3.43
C PHE A 19 -22.59 -30.71 2.76
N LEU A 20 -23.82 -30.25 3.05
CA LEU A 20 -24.39 -29.04 2.45
C LEU A 20 -24.17 -27.76 3.27
N GLY A 21 -23.46 -27.81 4.42
CA GLY A 21 -23.38 -26.75 5.39
C GLY A 21 -22.02 -26.07 5.58
N THR A 22 -20.96 -26.51 4.90
CA THR A 22 -19.67 -25.78 4.95
C THR A 22 -19.55 -24.92 3.69
N GLY A 23 -20.17 -23.77 3.71
CA GLY A 23 -19.80 -22.67 2.82
C GLY A 23 -18.35 -22.34 3.13
N VAL A 24 -17.41 -22.97 2.42
CA VAL A 24 -16.01 -22.53 2.39
C VAL A 24 -16.05 -21.16 1.75
N THR A 25 -16.14 -20.11 2.59
CA THR A 25 -15.80 -18.75 2.13
C THR A 25 -14.33 -18.82 1.75
N ALA A 26 -14.05 -18.83 0.46
CA ALA A 26 -12.68 -18.72 -0.02
C ALA A 26 -12.03 -17.54 0.68
N ALA A 27 -10.86 -17.76 1.30
CA ALA A 27 -10.07 -16.67 1.82
C ALA A 27 -9.87 -15.64 0.70
N PRO A 28 -9.89 -14.34 1.01
CA PRO A 28 -9.60 -13.34 -0.01
C PRO A 28 -8.24 -13.66 -0.64
N PRO A 29 -8.06 -13.40 -1.94
CA PRO A 29 -6.80 -13.70 -2.63
C PRO A 29 -5.66 -13.01 -1.90
N GLU A 30 -4.52 -13.70 -1.80
CA GLU A 30 -3.32 -13.17 -1.19
C GLU A 30 -2.82 -11.96 -1.99
N ASN A 31 -2.34 -10.93 -1.27
CA ASN A 31 -1.77 -9.76 -1.93
C ASN A 31 -0.44 -10.11 -2.61
N PRO A 32 -0.12 -9.47 -3.75
CA PRO A 32 1.24 -9.54 -4.27
C PRO A 32 2.24 -8.90 -3.28
N PRO A 33 3.54 -9.23 -3.39
CA PRO A 33 4.57 -8.62 -2.56
C PRO A 33 4.57 -7.08 -2.68
N ILE A 34 4.73 -6.40 -1.55
CA ILE A 34 4.92 -4.95 -1.52
C ILE A 34 6.34 -4.66 -1.98
N THR A 35 6.47 -3.88 -3.05
CA THR A 35 7.77 -3.49 -3.62
C THR A 35 8.29 -2.17 -3.08
N ASN A 36 7.39 -1.26 -2.73
CA ASN A 36 7.68 0.07 -2.22
C ASN A 36 6.67 0.43 -1.14
N GLN A 37 7.07 1.28 -0.21
CA GLN A 37 6.18 1.86 0.78
C GLN A 37 6.28 3.38 0.72
N VAL A 38 5.14 4.06 0.71
CA VAL A 38 5.07 5.51 0.79
C VAL A 38 4.21 5.93 1.97
N PHE A 39 4.40 7.15 2.46
CA PHE A 39 3.60 7.69 3.55
C PHE A 39 3.04 9.06 3.21
N PHE A 40 1.92 9.38 3.84
CA PHE A 40 1.29 10.70 3.87
C PHE A 40 1.06 11.12 5.32
N ASP A 41 1.64 12.26 5.73
CA ASP A 41 1.27 12.93 6.97
C ASP A 41 0.10 13.87 6.66
N ILE A 42 -0.97 13.73 7.44
CA ILE A 42 -2.26 14.36 7.16
C ILE A 42 -2.61 15.37 8.24
N GLU A 43 -3.13 16.52 7.82
CA GLU A 43 -3.72 17.55 8.68
C GLU A 43 -5.18 17.83 8.28
N GLU A 44 -5.98 18.23 9.27
CA GLU A 44 -7.30 18.83 9.09
C GLU A 44 -7.26 20.29 9.54
N ASP A 45 -7.41 21.26 8.61
CA ASP A 45 -7.32 22.69 8.90
C ASP A 45 -6.06 23.11 9.68
N GLY A 46 -4.91 22.46 9.39
CA GLY A 46 -3.62 22.71 10.04
C GLY A 46 -3.36 21.91 11.31
N GLU A 47 -4.32 21.11 11.78
CA GLU A 47 -4.14 20.23 12.94
C GLU A 47 -3.75 18.82 12.48
N PRO A 48 -2.63 18.24 12.98
CA PRO A 48 -2.22 16.89 12.61
C PRO A 48 -3.25 15.84 13.03
N ILE A 49 -3.64 14.98 12.08
CA ILE A 49 -4.54 13.86 12.35
C ILE A 49 -3.85 12.49 12.23
N GLY A 50 -2.64 12.44 11.70
CA GLY A 50 -1.80 11.25 11.70
C GLY A 50 -1.19 10.92 10.36
N ARG A 51 -0.60 9.72 10.27
CA ARG A 51 0.07 9.20 9.07
C ARG A 51 -0.72 8.06 8.46
N ILE A 52 -0.76 7.99 7.13
CA ILE A 52 -1.20 6.85 6.34
C ILE A 52 0.03 6.25 5.67
N THR A 53 0.29 4.96 5.87
CA THR A 53 1.34 4.22 5.18
C THR A 53 0.71 3.30 4.14
N ILE A 54 1.28 3.30 2.95
CA ILE A 54 0.72 2.63 1.77
C ILE A 54 1.78 1.69 1.20
N GLY A 55 1.42 0.43 1.01
CA GLY A 55 2.20 -0.57 0.29
C GLY A 55 1.81 -0.61 -1.18
N LEU A 56 2.80 -0.66 -2.07
CA LEU A 56 2.62 -0.61 -3.53
C LEU A 56 2.98 -1.95 -4.17
N PHE A 57 2.24 -2.35 -5.21
CA PHE A 57 2.33 -3.65 -5.88
C PHE A 57 3.07 -3.57 -7.22
N GLY A 58 4.34 -3.12 -7.20
CA GLY A 58 5.14 -2.85 -8.39
C GLY A 58 5.48 -4.09 -9.23
N THR A 59 5.33 -5.30 -8.71
CA THR A 59 5.46 -6.52 -9.52
C THR A 59 4.30 -6.74 -10.50
N VAL A 60 3.11 -6.16 -10.21
CA VAL A 60 1.91 -6.32 -11.03
C VAL A 60 1.68 -5.12 -11.94
N VAL A 61 1.86 -3.90 -11.40
CA VAL A 61 1.61 -2.63 -12.12
C VAL A 61 2.78 -1.64 -11.93
N PRO A 62 3.98 -1.99 -12.45
CA PRO A 62 5.20 -1.22 -12.21
C PRO A 62 5.12 0.23 -12.69
N LYS A 63 4.49 0.49 -13.83
CA LYS A 63 4.36 1.84 -14.38
C LYS A 63 3.46 2.72 -13.51
N THR A 64 2.34 2.19 -13.05
CA THR A 64 1.39 2.89 -12.18
C THR A 64 2.01 3.17 -10.81
N VAL A 65 2.72 2.18 -10.25
CA VAL A 65 3.46 2.31 -8.99
C VAL A 65 4.55 3.38 -9.10
N GLU A 66 5.36 3.38 -10.17
CA GLU A 66 6.42 4.37 -10.34
C GLU A 66 5.87 5.79 -10.47
N ASN A 67 4.75 5.98 -11.16
CA ASN A 67 4.06 7.26 -11.23
C ASN A 67 3.69 7.77 -9.82
N PHE A 68 3.04 6.93 -9.01
CA PHE A 68 2.61 7.30 -7.67
C PHE A 68 3.79 7.55 -6.74
N ARG A 69 4.81 6.68 -6.77
CA ARG A 69 6.02 6.79 -5.97
C ARG A 69 6.77 8.09 -6.24
N GLN A 70 7.00 8.43 -7.49
CA GLN A 70 7.70 9.66 -7.88
C GLN A 70 6.94 10.92 -7.45
N LEU A 71 5.61 10.92 -7.55
CA LEU A 71 4.78 12.01 -7.05
C LEU A 71 4.81 12.11 -5.51
N ALA A 72 4.95 10.98 -4.81
CA ALA A 72 5.05 10.96 -3.35
C ALA A 72 6.39 11.48 -2.83
N ILE A 73 7.51 11.21 -3.52
CA ILE A 73 8.86 11.65 -3.13
C ILE A 73 9.26 13.00 -3.70
N SER A 74 8.44 13.58 -4.55
CA SER A 74 8.75 14.86 -5.19
C SER A 74 8.97 15.98 -4.16
N THR A 75 10.02 16.75 -4.35
CA THR A 75 10.36 17.95 -3.58
C THR A 75 9.95 19.24 -4.29
N ASP A 76 9.44 19.16 -5.51
CA ASP A 76 8.92 20.32 -6.24
C ASP A 76 7.56 20.72 -5.67
N PRO A 77 7.40 21.96 -5.13
CA PRO A 77 6.15 22.42 -4.53
C PRO A 77 4.98 22.53 -5.53
N LYS A 78 5.26 22.44 -6.83
CA LYS A 78 4.26 22.48 -7.91
C LYS A 78 3.99 21.12 -8.54
N PHE A 79 4.67 20.08 -8.07
CA PHE A 79 4.58 18.75 -8.67
C PHE A 79 4.72 17.68 -7.58
N GLY A 80 3.65 17.00 -7.25
CA GLY A 80 3.66 15.93 -6.26
C GLY A 80 2.55 16.05 -5.21
N TYR A 81 2.52 15.09 -4.29
CA TYR A 81 1.40 14.98 -3.34
C TYR A 81 1.54 15.87 -2.11
N THR A 82 2.74 16.30 -1.74
CA THR A 82 2.91 17.26 -0.63
C THR A 82 2.20 18.57 -0.97
N GLY A 83 1.32 19.02 -0.09
CA GLY A 83 0.47 20.20 -0.27
C GLY A 83 -0.87 19.94 -0.97
N SER A 84 -1.08 18.77 -1.59
CA SER A 84 -2.37 18.40 -2.17
C SER A 84 -3.39 17.99 -1.12
N ILE A 85 -4.67 17.94 -1.51
CA ILE A 85 -5.77 17.68 -0.59
C ILE A 85 -6.60 16.47 -1.01
N PHE A 86 -7.34 15.90 -0.06
CA PHE A 86 -8.47 15.03 -0.35
C PHE A 86 -9.68 15.91 -0.69
N HIS A 87 -9.90 16.12 -1.98
CA HIS A 87 -10.92 17.04 -2.48
C HIS A 87 -12.32 16.43 -2.57
N ARG A 88 -12.45 15.10 -2.47
CA ARG A 88 -13.73 14.39 -2.49
C ARG A 88 -13.69 13.19 -1.55
N VAL A 89 -14.66 13.15 -0.63
CA VAL A 89 -14.81 12.10 0.39
C VAL A 89 -16.26 11.65 0.42
N ILE A 90 -16.49 10.35 0.18
CA ILE A 90 -17.82 9.76 0.24
C ILE A 90 -17.80 8.63 1.27
N PRO A 91 -18.52 8.79 2.41
CA PRO A 91 -18.66 7.73 3.40
C PRO A 91 -19.18 6.43 2.77
N LYS A 92 -18.64 5.30 3.20
CA LYS A 92 -18.97 3.96 2.68
C LYS A 92 -18.69 3.82 1.16
N PHE A 93 -17.65 4.52 0.70
CA PHE A 93 -17.18 4.39 -0.67
C PHE A 93 -15.67 4.61 -0.78
N MET A 94 -15.19 5.87 -0.77
CA MET A 94 -13.77 6.16 -1.00
C MET A 94 -13.37 7.58 -0.57
N LEU A 95 -12.06 7.78 -0.41
CA LEU A 95 -11.39 9.07 -0.25
C LEU A 95 -10.61 9.35 -1.52
N GLN A 96 -10.85 10.46 -2.21
CA GLN A 96 -10.17 10.83 -3.47
C GLN A 96 -9.30 12.07 -3.27
N GLY A 97 -8.04 11.97 -3.74
CA GLY A 97 -7.05 13.02 -3.67
C GLY A 97 -6.10 13.01 -4.87
N GLY A 98 -4.96 13.70 -4.73
CA GLY A 98 -3.89 13.68 -5.71
C GLY A 98 -4.03 14.68 -6.87
N ASP A 99 -5.01 15.59 -6.83
CA ASP A 99 -5.04 16.75 -7.72
C ASP A 99 -4.17 17.86 -7.15
N TYR A 100 -2.85 17.76 -7.39
CA TYR A 100 -1.87 18.73 -6.90
C TYR A 100 -1.87 20.04 -7.71
N GLU A 101 -2.48 20.07 -8.90
CA GLU A 101 -2.51 21.26 -9.75
C GLU A 101 -3.62 22.22 -9.33
N THR A 102 -4.82 21.72 -9.08
CA THR A 102 -6.01 22.58 -8.85
C THR A 102 -6.68 22.34 -7.51
N GLY A 103 -6.55 21.13 -6.93
CA GLY A 103 -7.29 20.72 -5.75
C GLY A 103 -8.81 20.68 -5.93
N GLN A 104 -9.29 20.69 -7.19
CA GLN A 104 -10.71 20.74 -7.54
C GLN A 104 -11.21 19.42 -8.19
N GLY A 105 -10.28 18.48 -8.45
CA GLY A 105 -10.57 17.22 -9.13
C GLY A 105 -10.48 17.25 -10.65
N TYR A 106 -10.01 18.35 -11.25
CA TYR A 106 -9.88 18.49 -12.70
C TYR A 106 -8.44 18.36 -13.21
N GLY A 107 -7.46 18.57 -12.31
CA GLY A 107 -6.04 18.58 -12.61
C GLY A 107 -5.37 17.24 -12.33
N GLY A 108 -4.05 17.30 -12.23
CA GLY A 108 -3.20 16.18 -11.88
C GLY A 108 -2.64 15.45 -13.09
N LYS A 109 -1.42 15.81 -13.49
CA LYS A 109 -0.65 15.14 -14.53
C LYS A 109 0.15 14.01 -13.94
N SER A 110 0.41 12.99 -14.76
CA SER A 110 1.37 11.94 -14.42
C SER A 110 2.81 12.43 -14.63
N ILE A 111 3.78 11.65 -14.11
CA ILE A 111 5.21 11.85 -14.40
C ILE A 111 5.55 11.66 -15.89
N TYR A 112 4.65 11.07 -16.66
CA TYR A 112 4.81 10.80 -18.09
C TYR A 112 4.36 11.96 -19.00
N GLY A 113 4.02 13.13 -18.42
CA GLY A 113 3.68 14.33 -19.19
C GLY A 113 2.20 14.47 -19.55
N GLY A 114 1.28 13.98 -18.73
CA GLY A 114 -0.16 14.10 -18.95
C GLY A 114 -0.94 12.91 -18.43
N LYS A 115 -1.78 12.32 -19.28
CA LYS A 115 -2.49 11.07 -18.95
C LYS A 115 -1.71 9.87 -19.48
N PHE A 116 -1.91 8.71 -18.85
CA PHE A 116 -1.34 7.44 -19.30
C PHE A 116 -2.37 6.31 -19.26
N ASP A 117 -2.06 5.25 -20.01
CA ASP A 117 -2.98 4.14 -20.21
C ASP A 117 -3.20 3.30 -18.96
N ASP A 118 -4.33 2.60 -18.90
CA ASP A 118 -4.60 1.58 -17.91
C ASP A 118 -3.58 0.44 -18.09
N GLU A 119 -2.78 0.15 -17.05
CA GLU A 119 -1.70 -0.83 -17.18
C GLU A 119 -2.24 -2.25 -17.25
N ASN A 120 -3.06 -2.65 -16.28
CA ASN A 120 -3.86 -3.88 -16.29
C ASN A 120 -4.94 -3.80 -15.19
N PHE A 121 -5.79 -4.85 -15.12
CA PHE A 121 -6.85 -4.97 -14.13
C PHE A 121 -6.79 -6.33 -13.40
N GLU A 122 -5.58 -6.86 -13.19
CA GLU A 122 -5.38 -8.13 -12.46
C GLU A 122 -5.82 -8.00 -11.01
N LEU A 123 -5.41 -6.92 -10.33
CA LEU A 123 -5.84 -6.60 -8.98
C LEU A 123 -7.26 -6.07 -8.95
N LYS A 124 -7.99 -6.41 -7.90
CA LYS A 124 -9.41 -6.08 -7.75
C LYS A 124 -9.68 -5.24 -6.51
N HIS A 125 -10.82 -4.54 -6.52
CA HIS A 125 -11.34 -3.81 -5.37
C HIS A 125 -12.06 -4.79 -4.41
N ASP A 126 -11.33 -5.80 -3.95
CA ASP A 126 -11.83 -6.97 -3.23
C ASP A 126 -11.94 -6.76 -1.71
N ARG A 127 -11.48 -5.62 -1.23
CA ARG A 127 -11.51 -5.27 0.20
C ARG A 127 -11.41 -3.77 0.43
N LYS A 128 -11.66 -3.34 1.67
CA LYS A 128 -11.42 -1.99 2.17
C LYS A 128 -9.92 -1.65 2.09
N TYR A 129 -9.61 -0.37 1.96
CA TYR A 129 -8.27 0.20 1.95
C TYR A 129 -7.43 -0.08 0.69
N ARG A 130 -8.05 -0.52 -0.41
CA ARG A 130 -7.38 -0.59 -1.71
C ARG A 130 -7.06 0.80 -2.23
N LEU A 131 -5.83 0.97 -2.75
CA LEU A 131 -5.40 2.16 -3.46
C LEU A 131 -5.57 1.93 -4.96
N SER A 132 -6.25 2.85 -5.64
CA SER A 132 -6.60 2.72 -7.05
C SER A 132 -6.52 4.07 -7.77
N MET A 133 -6.28 4.05 -9.09
CA MET A 133 -6.21 5.25 -9.91
C MET A 133 -7.60 5.83 -10.19
N ALA A 134 -7.78 7.11 -9.91
CA ALA A 134 -8.91 7.87 -10.42
C ALA A 134 -8.66 8.20 -11.90
N ASN A 135 -9.72 8.14 -12.72
CA ASN A 135 -9.65 8.45 -14.14
C ASN A 135 -10.98 9.07 -14.65
N SER A 136 -10.98 9.55 -15.89
CA SER A 136 -12.16 10.07 -16.58
C SER A 136 -12.58 9.17 -17.75
N GLY A 137 -12.38 7.87 -17.61
CA GLY A 137 -12.58 6.84 -18.61
C GLY A 137 -11.30 6.10 -18.95
N LYS A 138 -11.38 5.16 -19.88
CA LYS A 138 -10.27 4.28 -20.28
C LYS A 138 -9.02 5.09 -20.67
N ASN A 139 -7.85 4.68 -20.17
CA ASN A 139 -6.55 5.22 -20.54
C ASN A 139 -6.39 6.73 -20.22
N THR A 140 -6.95 7.18 -19.07
CA THR A 140 -6.87 8.58 -18.65
C THR A 140 -6.30 8.75 -17.21
N ASN A 141 -5.44 7.85 -16.79
CA ASN A 141 -4.77 7.94 -15.48
C ASN A 141 -3.84 9.16 -15.44
N GLY A 142 -3.83 9.87 -14.32
CA GLY A 142 -2.94 11.01 -14.07
C GLY A 142 -2.20 10.88 -12.75
N SER A 143 -2.40 11.84 -11.86
CA SER A 143 -1.91 11.77 -10.48
C SER A 143 -3.01 11.44 -9.46
N GLN A 144 -4.30 11.62 -9.82
CA GLN A 144 -5.38 11.42 -8.89
C GLN A 144 -5.55 9.94 -8.55
N PHE A 145 -5.78 9.68 -7.28
CA PHE A 145 -5.99 8.35 -6.70
C PHE A 145 -7.17 8.36 -5.75
N PHE A 146 -7.63 7.18 -5.38
CA PHE A 146 -8.58 7.01 -4.29
C PHE A 146 -8.23 5.81 -3.41
N ILE A 147 -8.64 5.90 -2.13
CA ILE A 147 -8.55 4.83 -1.14
C ILE A 147 -9.97 4.34 -0.87
N THR A 148 -10.26 3.06 -1.08
CA THR A 148 -11.58 2.49 -0.81
C THR A 148 -11.83 2.34 0.68
N THR A 149 -13.07 2.63 1.13
CA THR A 149 -13.47 2.44 2.53
C THR A 149 -14.48 1.30 2.70
N VAL A 150 -14.84 0.64 1.60
CA VAL A 150 -15.65 -0.58 1.55
C VAL A 150 -15.20 -1.45 0.38
N LEU A 151 -15.80 -2.63 0.25
CA LEU A 151 -15.69 -3.47 -0.95
C LEU A 151 -16.39 -2.79 -2.15
N THR A 152 -15.66 -2.54 -3.25
CA THR A 152 -16.14 -1.76 -4.40
C THR A 152 -15.97 -2.50 -5.73
N LYS A 153 -16.46 -3.73 -5.82
CA LYS A 153 -16.32 -4.60 -7.01
C LYS A 153 -16.81 -3.99 -8.31
N TRP A 154 -17.74 -3.03 -8.25
CA TRP A 154 -18.25 -2.33 -9.45
C TRP A 154 -17.20 -1.43 -10.13
N LEU A 155 -16.06 -1.17 -9.48
CA LEU A 155 -14.93 -0.44 -10.05
C LEU A 155 -13.92 -1.35 -10.76
N ASP A 156 -14.07 -2.66 -10.65
CA ASP A 156 -13.20 -3.63 -11.29
C ASP A 156 -13.23 -3.47 -12.81
N ASN A 157 -12.05 -3.62 -13.43
CA ASN A 157 -11.82 -3.45 -14.88
C ASN A 157 -12.09 -2.01 -15.42
N ALA A 158 -12.29 -1.03 -14.53
CA ALA A 158 -12.44 0.39 -14.88
C ALA A 158 -11.35 1.26 -14.22
N HIS A 159 -10.83 0.86 -13.08
CA HIS A 159 -9.77 1.55 -12.34
C HIS A 159 -8.65 0.59 -11.99
N VAL A 160 -7.40 1.04 -12.15
CA VAL A 160 -6.20 0.23 -11.88
C VAL A 160 -5.90 0.26 -10.39
N VAL A 161 -6.05 -0.89 -9.72
CA VAL A 161 -5.60 -1.09 -8.33
C VAL A 161 -4.09 -1.28 -8.34
N PHE A 162 -3.35 -0.56 -7.47
CA PHE A 162 -1.89 -0.60 -7.48
C PHE A 162 -1.24 -0.63 -6.08
N GLY A 163 -2.05 -0.67 -5.04
CA GLY A 163 -1.57 -0.73 -3.65
C GLY A 163 -2.69 -0.88 -2.64
N GLU A 164 -2.31 -0.79 -1.38
CA GLU A 164 -3.24 -0.74 -0.26
C GLU A 164 -2.64 0.02 0.93
N VAL A 165 -3.49 0.52 1.80
CA VAL A 165 -3.05 1.05 3.11
C VAL A 165 -2.60 -0.13 3.96
N ILE A 166 -1.42 -0.01 4.58
CA ILE A 166 -0.83 -1.03 5.46
C ILE A 166 -0.71 -0.56 6.90
N ASP A 167 -0.79 0.75 7.14
CA ASP A 167 -0.85 1.35 8.48
C ASP A 167 -1.56 2.71 8.42
N GLY A 168 -2.08 3.19 9.57
CA GLY A 168 -2.86 4.42 9.63
C GLY A 168 -4.32 4.25 9.22
N PHE A 169 -4.88 3.06 9.38
CA PHE A 169 -6.29 2.75 9.10
C PHE A 169 -7.25 3.67 9.84
N ASN A 170 -6.93 4.03 11.08
CA ASN A 170 -7.71 4.98 11.88
C ASN A 170 -7.76 6.38 11.26
N VAL A 171 -6.71 6.83 10.57
CA VAL A 171 -6.68 8.11 9.86
C VAL A 171 -7.60 8.06 8.64
N VAL A 172 -7.57 6.96 7.87
CA VAL A 172 -8.48 6.73 6.75
C VAL A 172 -9.93 6.72 7.24
N ASP A 173 -10.22 6.00 8.33
CA ASP A 173 -11.56 5.92 8.92
C ASP A 173 -12.04 7.26 9.48
N TYR A 174 -11.14 8.07 10.04
CA TYR A 174 -11.44 9.43 10.46
C TYR A 174 -11.84 10.30 9.27
N ILE A 175 -11.03 10.31 8.19
CA ILE A 175 -11.29 11.10 6.98
C ILE A 175 -12.61 10.67 6.32
N GLU A 176 -12.90 9.37 6.28
CA GLU A 176 -14.16 8.85 5.73
C GLU A 176 -15.39 9.51 6.36
N ASN A 177 -15.30 9.88 7.65
CA ASN A 177 -16.43 10.36 8.45
C ASN A 177 -16.46 11.88 8.65
N VAL A 178 -15.57 12.64 8.01
CA VAL A 178 -15.59 14.10 8.08
C VAL A 178 -16.87 14.66 7.42
N LYS A 179 -17.30 15.82 7.88
CA LYS A 179 -18.45 16.50 7.28
C LYS A 179 -18.06 17.02 5.88
N THR A 180 -18.93 16.79 4.91
CA THR A 180 -18.75 17.25 3.54
C THR A 180 -19.84 18.22 3.11
N SER A 181 -19.56 19.03 2.10
CA SER A 181 -20.49 19.91 1.41
C SER A 181 -21.26 19.16 0.31
N ARG A 182 -22.15 19.86 -0.42
CA ARG A 182 -22.68 19.36 -1.69
C ARG A 182 -21.51 19.11 -2.66
N GLY A 183 -21.45 17.92 -3.27
CA GLY A 183 -20.33 17.51 -4.12
C GLY A 183 -19.21 16.81 -3.38
N ASP A 184 -19.49 16.34 -2.15
CA ASP A 184 -18.64 15.43 -1.38
C ASP A 184 -17.28 16.03 -0.96
N ARG A 185 -17.11 17.36 -1.02
CA ARG A 185 -15.89 18.04 -0.58
C ARG A 185 -15.91 18.21 0.94
N PRO A 186 -14.84 17.81 1.66
CA PRO A 186 -14.70 18.08 3.09
C PRO A 186 -14.91 19.56 3.42
N LEU A 187 -15.63 19.86 4.52
CA LEU A 187 -15.86 21.23 4.98
C LEU A 187 -14.62 21.86 5.58
N LYS A 188 -13.77 21.05 6.20
CA LYS A 188 -12.43 21.39 6.65
C LYS A 188 -11.41 20.79 5.68
N GLU A 189 -10.34 21.51 5.40
CA GLU A 189 -9.32 21.04 4.47
C GLU A 189 -8.60 19.81 5.03
N ILE A 190 -8.63 18.70 4.29
CA ILE A 190 -7.84 17.49 4.58
C ILE A 190 -6.64 17.50 3.65
N LYS A 191 -5.45 17.74 4.21
CA LYS A 191 -4.24 18.03 3.45
C LYS A 191 -3.12 17.04 3.72
N ILE A 192 -2.44 16.64 2.66
CA ILE A 192 -1.17 15.91 2.73
C ILE A 192 -0.06 16.96 2.94
N VAL A 193 0.39 17.13 4.18
CA VAL A 193 1.42 18.14 4.49
C VAL A 193 2.83 17.63 4.25
N LYS A 194 3.00 16.32 4.24
CA LYS A 194 4.26 15.66 3.90
C LYS A 194 3.97 14.32 3.26
N SER A 195 4.72 14.01 2.23
CA SER A 195 4.74 12.69 1.59
C SER A 195 6.18 12.24 1.38
N GLY A 196 6.39 10.94 1.21
CA GLY A 196 7.72 10.38 1.00
C GLY A 196 7.69 8.87 0.91
N GLU A 197 8.87 8.27 0.74
CA GLU A 197 9.09 6.83 0.68
C GLU A 197 9.68 6.32 2.00
N ILE A 198 9.29 5.13 2.40
CA ILE A 198 9.84 4.39 3.53
C ILE A 198 10.65 3.22 2.96
N PRO A 199 11.90 3.02 3.37
CA PRO A 199 12.65 1.83 2.94
C PRO A 199 11.91 0.54 3.30
N VAL A 200 11.77 -0.36 2.33
CA VAL A 200 11.26 -1.71 2.60
C VAL A 200 12.42 -2.54 3.12
N GLU A 201 12.38 -2.93 4.39
CA GLU A 201 13.34 -3.87 4.94
C GLU A 201 13.13 -5.24 4.27
N ASN A 202 14.07 -5.61 3.41
CA ASN A 202 14.11 -6.95 2.83
C ASN A 202 14.58 -7.94 3.91
N THR A 203 13.65 -8.49 4.67
CA THR A 203 13.91 -9.56 5.65
C THR A 203 14.45 -10.86 5.01
N ALA A 204 14.61 -10.91 3.69
CA ALA A 204 15.11 -12.09 2.98
C ALA A 204 16.65 -12.17 2.91
N VAL A 205 17.42 -11.17 3.36
CA VAL A 205 18.89 -11.17 3.24
C VAL A 205 19.60 -11.41 4.58
N THR A 206 18.91 -11.27 5.72
CA THR A 206 19.55 -11.39 7.04
C THR A 206 19.72 -12.84 7.53
N SER A 207 19.04 -13.82 6.91
CA SER A 207 19.17 -15.24 7.30
C SER A 207 20.31 -15.98 6.60
N ALA A 208 21.04 -15.35 5.64
CA ALA A 208 22.13 -15.99 4.91
C ALA A 208 23.53 -15.53 5.34
N VAL A 209 23.64 -14.52 6.20
CA VAL A 209 24.95 -13.97 6.62
C VAL A 209 25.34 -14.45 8.05
N GLU A 210 24.38 -14.96 8.83
CA GLU A 210 24.66 -15.39 10.23
C GLU A 210 25.11 -16.86 10.39
N SER A 211 25.27 -17.58 9.27
CA SER A 211 25.69 -19.01 9.31
C SER A 211 27.09 -19.30 8.77
N THR A 212 27.96 -18.29 8.57
CA THR A 212 29.31 -18.50 8.04
C THR A 212 30.47 -17.89 8.85
N GLU A 213 30.24 -17.42 10.07
CA GLU A 213 31.30 -16.91 10.94
C GLU A 213 31.50 -17.71 12.26
N GLU A 214 31.30 -19.01 12.24
CA GLU A 214 31.80 -19.89 13.30
C GLU A 214 32.48 -21.12 12.69
N GLU A 215 33.72 -20.97 12.19
CA GLU A 215 34.75 -22.02 12.22
C GLU A 215 36.07 -21.53 11.63
N ASN A 216 36.90 -20.85 12.42
CA ASN A 216 38.36 -20.91 12.28
C ASN A 216 39.04 -20.18 13.45
N THR A 217 39.04 -20.83 14.61
CA THR A 217 39.99 -20.51 15.69
C THR A 217 41.06 -21.60 15.70
N ILE A 218 42.17 -21.39 15.03
CA ILE A 218 43.38 -22.18 15.26
C ILE A 218 44.47 -21.22 15.70
N THR A 219 44.81 -21.36 16.98
CA THR A 219 46.06 -21.15 17.69
C THR A 219 47.29 -20.79 16.84
N GLU A 220 47.88 -19.63 17.10
CA GLU A 220 49.33 -19.51 17.11
C GLU A 220 49.79 -18.54 18.22
N THR A 221 50.74 -19.05 19.00
CA THR A 221 51.42 -18.54 20.19
C THR A 221 52.38 -17.39 19.84
N PRO A 222 52.66 -16.44 20.74
CA PRO A 222 53.48 -15.28 20.48
C PRO A 222 54.98 -15.59 20.50
N LYS A 223 55.72 -15.05 19.56
CA LYS A 223 57.22 -14.99 19.60
C LYS A 223 57.64 -13.55 19.86
N GLN A 224 58.21 -13.35 21.03
CA GLN A 224 59.07 -12.20 21.39
C GLN A 224 60.30 -12.16 20.50
N ILE A 225 60.77 -10.97 20.16
CA ILE A 225 62.18 -10.53 20.00
C ILE A 225 62.12 -8.99 19.95
N VAL A 226 62.51 -8.30 20.97
CA VAL A 226 63.76 -7.66 21.40
C VAL A 226 64.20 -6.50 20.48
N ASP A 227 64.25 -5.35 21.11
CA ASP A 227 64.98 -4.09 20.96
C ASP A 227 66.02 -3.96 19.82
N ASP A 228 66.03 -2.76 19.22
CA ASP A 228 67.22 -1.85 19.20
C ASP A 228 66.77 -0.49 18.56
N GLU A 229 66.94 0.44 19.23
CA GLU A 229 67.57 1.73 19.46
C GLU A 229 68.16 2.42 18.18
N VAL A 230 68.09 3.75 18.25
CA VAL A 230 69.06 4.77 17.80
C VAL A 230 68.65 5.67 16.60
N VAL A 231 68.22 6.87 16.96
CA VAL A 231 68.88 8.22 16.86
C VAL A 231 68.91 8.93 15.50
N LYS A 232 68.44 10.20 15.57
CA LYS A 232 68.92 11.45 14.94
C LYS A 232 68.80 11.59 13.40
N ASP A 233 68.61 12.67 12.85
CA ASP A 233 68.63 14.13 13.03
C ASP A 233 68.02 14.83 11.81
N GLU A 234 67.46 16.00 12.09
CA GLU A 234 67.55 17.27 11.36
C GLU A 234 67.50 17.30 9.83
N LEU A 235 66.53 18.03 9.30
CA LEU A 235 66.61 19.37 8.74
C LEU A 235 65.24 19.83 8.30
#